data_09f98ab3e6fe4a17f560c100ec481e84
#
_entry.id   09f98ab3e6fe4a17f560c100ec481e84
#
_cell.length_a   1.000
_cell.length_b   1.000
_cell.length_c   1.000
_cell.angle_alpha   90.00
_cell.angle_beta   90.00
_cell.angle_gamma   90.00
#
_symmetry.space_group_name_H-M   'P 1'
#
loop_
_entity.id
_entity.type
_entity.pdbx_description
1 polymer ?
#
loop_
_entity_poly.entity_id
_entity_poly.type
_entity_poly.pdbx_seq_one_letter_code
_entity_poly.pdbx_strand_id
1 'polypeptide(L)'
;MKYISGIPALNVLCSLDTPGDWHAPSVDWKTLELYESEEMFFKNYGIEKNKTIPQNTQKYNVANHVRAILDMFQLNNFAYLKGMRNNFIETDKYDDEIFQKVYSMKVLPNWEKIDAFMEKEYMLKWISYKEYIEQRSKSQDVFSKEDTSWQIEHEKVICDFLKYLNSFSDEYVLKGGTALLTCYNLDRFSEDIDLDSNNKDKIKKFVDTYCSKNKYIYGIAKDTDTTKRFFIHYGNVMHPLKIEVSFRSIILNSDCTKINGIKVYSINKLMNLKLNAYNTRDTIRDLYDITFIAKHYWDSLTPEIKSNLNESLHYKGLEHFDYILYTSNDNLIDKDKLTVDFLELINKFNLAQKDELELER
;
A
#
# COMPACT_ATOMS: atom_id res chain seq x y z
N MET A 1 -9.94 5.87 30.02
CA MET A 1 -10.68 7.15 29.81
C MET A 1 -12.17 6.85 29.84
N LYS A 2 -12.94 7.59 30.70
CA LYS A 2 -14.40 7.40 30.79
C LYS A 2 -15.12 8.03 29.60
N TYR A 3 -16.10 7.31 29.04
CA TYR A 3 -16.90 7.79 27.93
C TYR A 3 -18.31 7.16 27.91
N ILE A 4 -19.21 7.81 27.18
CA ILE A 4 -20.58 7.34 26.93
C ILE A 4 -20.57 6.48 25.66
N SER A 5 -21.24 5.32 25.68
CA SER A 5 -21.40 4.43 24.53
C SER A 5 -22.82 3.88 24.41
N GLY A 6 -23.06 2.97 23.46
CA GLY A 6 -24.35 2.34 23.23
C GLY A 6 -25.45 3.30 22.78
N ILE A 7 -26.70 3.02 23.15
CA ILE A 7 -27.88 3.81 22.75
C ILE A 7 -27.74 5.30 23.11
N PRO A 8 -27.24 5.69 24.27
CA PRO A 8 -27.04 7.12 24.55
C PRO A 8 -26.08 7.77 23.55
N ALA A 9 -24.99 7.12 23.18
CA ALA A 9 -24.04 7.66 22.21
C ALA A 9 -24.66 7.79 20.81
N LEU A 10 -25.50 6.84 20.39
CA LEU A 10 -26.23 6.90 19.11
C LEU A 10 -27.23 8.07 19.04
N ASN A 11 -27.56 8.67 20.17
CA ASN A 11 -28.45 9.85 20.28
C ASN A 11 -27.67 11.17 20.46
N VAL A 12 -26.36 11.19 20.23
CA VAL A 12 -25.50 12.37 20.25
C VAL A 12 -24.88 12.57 18.89
N LEU A 13 -25.05 13.74 18.28
CA LEU A 13 -24.43 14.05 16.99
C LEU A 13 -22.92 13.83 17.03
N CYS A 14 -22.41 13.09 16.04
CA CYS A 14 -20.98 12.75 15.92
C CYS A 14 -20.38 13.28 14.61
N SER A 15 -19.05 13.22 14.50
CA SER A 15 -18.31 13.69 13.32
C SER A 15 -18.57 12.88 12.05
N LEU A 16 -19.21 11.70 12.15
CA LEU A 16 -19.48 10.85 10.99
C LEU A 16 -20.68 11.33 10.16
N ASP A 17 -21.46 12.28 10.69
CA ASP A 17 -22.68 12.80 10.06
C ASP A 17 -23.69 11.68 9.71
N THR A 18 -23.80 10.71 10.60
CA THR A 18 -24.76 9.60 10.52
C THR A 18 -25.99 9.91 11.37
N PRO A 19 -27.21 9.40 11.03
CA PRO A 19 -28.42 9.76 11.76
C PRO A 19 -28.45 9.28 13.22
N GLY A 20 -27.84 8.12 13.51
CA GLY A 20 -27.87 7.49 14.82
C GLY A 20 -29.26 6.99 15.19
N ASP A 21 -29.53 6.86 16.51
CA ASP A 21 -30.83 6.45 17.02
C ASP A 21 -31.65 7.70 17.39
N TRP A 22 -32.78 7.88 16.75
CA TRP A 22 -33.65 9.04 16.94
C TRP A 22 -34.59 8.94 18.16
N HIS A 23 -34.38 7.96 19.07
CA HIS A 23 -35.17 7.75 20.26
C HIS A 23 -34.64 8.50 21.51
N ALA A 24 -33.95 9.62 21.30
CA ALA A 24 -33.37 10.44 22.40
C ALA A 24 -34.30 10.69 23.63
N PRO A 25 -35.62 10.84 23.47
CA PRO A 25 -36.52 11.00 24.63
C PRO A 25 -36.63 9.78 25.55
N SER A 26 -36.27 8.57 25.03
CA SER A 26 -36.30 7.33 25.84
C SER A 26 -35.03 7.10 26.64
N VAL A 27 -34.00 7.93 26.45
CA VAL A 27 -32.72 7.82 27.17
C VAL A 27 -32.82 8.59 28.50
N ASP A 28 -32.46 7.93 29.59
CA ASP A 28 -32.27 8.62 30.88
C ASP A 28 -30.91 9.32 30.95
N TRP A 29 -30.91 10.59 30.59
CA TRP A 29 -29.68 11.41 30.54
C TRP A 29 -29.12 11.78 31.93
N LYS A 30 -29.82 11.43 33.02
CA LYS A 30 -29.36 11.70 34.38
C LYS A 30 -28.56 10.56 34.97
N THR A 31 -28.81 9.31 34.51
CA THR A 31 -28.19 8.08 35.04
C THR A 31 -27.49 7.33 33.93
N LEU A 32 -26.48 7.98 33.31
CA LEU A 32 -25.70 7.38 32.22
C LEU A 32 -24.64 6.45 32.77
N GLU A 33 -24.54 5.27 32.17
CA GLU A 33 -23.43 4.36 32.35
C GLU A 33 -22.20 4.90 31.57
N LEU A 34 -21.05 4.95 32.25
CA LEU A 34 -19.78 5.36 31.65
C LEU A 34 -18.89 4.18 31.56
N TYR A 35 -18.37 3.94 30.36
CA TYR A 35 -17.42 2.84 30.07
C TYR A 35 -15.98 3.34 30.19
N GLU A 36 -15.08 2.45 30.63
CA GLU A 36 -13.63 2.71 30.60
C GLU A 36 -13.05 2.21 29.28
N SER A 37 -12.42 3.11 28.52
CA SER A 37 -11.87 2.78 27.20
C SER A 37 -10.85 1.64 27.23
N GLU A 38 -10.07 1.52 28.31
CA GLU A 38 -9.05 0.47 28.47
C GLU A 38 -9.66 -0.93 28.62
N GLU A 39 -10.91 -1.05 29.05
CA GLU A 39 -11.63 -2.32 29.22
C GLU A 39 -12.34 -2.74 27.93
N MET A 40 -12.49 -1.83 26.98
CA MET A 40 -13.16 -2.08 25.71
C MET A 40 -12.19 -2.49 24.63
N PHE A 41 -12.63 -3.36 23.71
CA PHE A 41 -11.80 -3.96 22.66
C PHE A 41 -11.07 -2.92 21.81
N PHE A 42 -11.76 -1.83 21.42
CA PHE A 42 -11.21 -0.81 20.53
C PHE A 42 -10.55 0.37 21.27
N LYS A 43 -10.29 0.26 22.55
CA LYS A 43 -9.59 1.28 23.35
C LYS A 43 -10.16 2.70 23.10
N ASN A 44 -9.30 3.62 22.65
CA ASN A 44 -9.67 5.03 22.41
C ASN A 44 -10.22 5.32 21.01
N TYR A 45 -10.31 4.30 20.12
CA TYR A 45 -10.85 4.47 18.78
C TYR A 45 -12.29 4.99 18.82
N GLY A 46 -12.63 5.95 17.96
CA GLY A 46 -13.98 6.47 17.77
C GLY A 46 -14.58 7.21 18.97
N ILE A 47 -13.77 7.62 19.95
CA ILE A 47 -14.24 8.41 21.10
C ILE A 47 -13.98 9.89 20.84
N GLU A 48 -15.07 10.67 20.76
CA GLU A 48 -15.06 12.11 20.58
C GLU A 48 -15.07 12.83 21.93
N LYS A 49 -14.18 13.79 22.10
CA LYS A 49 -14.02 14.52 23.37
C LYS A 49 -14.92 15.76 23.47
N ASN A 50 -15.24 16.13 24.68
CA ASN A 50 -15.89 17.40 24.98
C ASN A 50 -17.25 17.59 24.28
N LYS A 51 -18.04 16.55 24.13
CA LYS A 51 -19.38 16.60 23.54
C LYS A 51 -20.41 17.09 24.54
N THR A 52 -21.38 17.84 24.06
CA THR A 52 -22.57 18.20 24.83
C THR A 52 -23.63 17.11 24.65
N ILE A 53 -24.28 16.70 25.73
CA ILE A 53 -25.36 15.72 25.70
C ILE A 53 -26.70 16.40 26.10
N PRO A 54 -27.84 15.84 25.69
CA PRO A 54 -29.13 16.37 26.10
C PRO A 54 -29.29 16.48 27.64
N GLN A 55 -30.00 17.46 28.07
CA GLN A 55 -30.35 17.69 29.49
C GLN A 55 -29.14 17.82 30.46
N ASN A 56 -27.93 18.03 29.94
CA ASN A 56 -26.75 18.18 30.78
C ASN A 56 -25.86 19.32 30.27
N THR A 57 -25.28 20.09 31.19
CA THR A 57 -24.36 21.21 30.88
C THR A 57 -22.88 20.79 30.88
N GLN A 58 -22.59 19.64 31.45
CA GLN A 58 -21.21 19.09 31.44
C GLN A 58 -20.82 18.56 30.08
N LYS A 59 -19.51 18.54 29.83
CA LYS A 59 -18.89 17.94 28.63
C LYS A 59 -18.49 16.50 28.93
N TYR A 60 -18.77 15.63 27.98
CA TYR A 60 -18.49 14.22 28.09
C TYR A 60 -17.63 13.76 26.90
N ASN A 61 -16.89 12.68 27.08
CA ASN A 61 -16.37 11.91 25.95
C ASN A 61 -17.49 10.97 25.51
N VAL A 62 -17.72 10.89 24.19
CA VAL A 62 -18.84 10.13 23.64
C VAL A 62 -18.34 9.32 22.46
N ALA A 63 -18.72 8.06 22.37
CA ALA A 63 -18.45 7.23 21.20
C ALA A 63 -19.16 7.82 19.97
N ASN A 64 -18.48 7.86 18.81
CA ASN A 64 -19.18 8.07 17.56
C ASN A 64 -20.08 6.86 17.23
N HIS A 65 -20.97 6.98 16.23
CA HIS A 65 -21.99 5.96 16.01
C HIS A 65 -21.38 4.61 15.62
N VAL A 66 -20.31 4.56 14.83
CA VAL A 66 -19.60 3.31 14.53
C VAL A 66 -19.02 2.67 15.79
N ARG A 67 -18.33 3.45 16.62
CA ARG A 67 -17.80 2.96 17.89
C ARG A 67 -18.90 2.48 18.84
N ALA A 68 -20.00 3.19 18.96
CA ALA A 68 -21.12 2.78 19.80
C ALA A 68 -21.69 1.42 19.40
N ILE A 69 -21.84 1.16 18.08
CA ILE A 69 -22.26 -0.12 17.53
C ILE A 69 -21.24 -1.23 17.88
N LEU A 70 -19.96 -0.99 17.71
CA LEU A 70 -18.90 -1.96 18.01
C LEU A 70 -18.89 -2.33 19.52
N ASP A 71 -19.07 -1.36 20.40
CA ASP A 71 -19.17 -1.63 21.84
C ASP A 71 -20.41 -2.47 22.17
N MET A 72 -21.55 -2.20 21.51
CA MET A 72 -22.78 -2.98 21.69
C MET A 72 -22.60 -4.42 21.22
N PHE A 73 -21.81 -4.69 20.18
CA PHE A 73 -21.42 -6.05 19.80
C PHE A 73 -20.63 -6.75 20.90
N GLN A 74 -19.62 -6.09 21.45
CA GLN A 74 -18.82 -6.65 22.55
C GLN A 74 -19.70 -7.00 23.76
N LEU A 75 -20.67 -6.14 24.08
CA LEU A 75 -21.57 -6.26 25.22
C LEU A 75 -22.79 -7.17 24.97
N ASN A 76 -22.91 -7.82 23.82
CA ASN A 76 -24.03 -8.68 23.40
C ASN A 76 -25.40 -7.94 23.28
N ASN A 77 -25.42 -6.66 23.02
CA ASN A 77 -26.63 -5.84 22.92
C ASN A 77 -27.26 -5.89 21.51
N PHE A 78 -27.34 -7.06 20.89
CA PHE A 78 -27.81 -7.25 19.51
C PHE A 78 -29.26 -6.84 19.27
N ALA A 79 -30.11 -6.93 20.29
CA ALA A 79 -31.52 -6.59 20.14
C ALA A 79 -31.73 -5.13 19.73
N TYR A 80 -30.88 -4.25 20.22
CA TYR A 80 -30.92 -2.81 19.94
C TYR A 80 -30.20 -2.40 18.67
N LEU A 81 -29.48 -3.32 18.04
CA LEU A 81 -28.72 -3.06 16.81
C LEU A 81 -29.46 -3.44 15.53
N LYS A 82 -30.64 -4.09 15.65
CA LYS A 82 -31.42 -4.50 14.46
C LYS A 82 -31.73 -3.32 13.56
N GLY A 83 -31.39 -3.46 12.28
CA GLY A 83 -31.58 -2.39 11.31
C GLY A 83 -30.53 -1.29 11.37
N MET A 84 -29.41 -1.50 12.08
CA MET A 84 -28.36 -0.48 12.27
C MET A 84 -27.86 0.11 10.97
N ARG A 85 -27.74 -0.72 9.92
CA ARG A 85 -27.28 -0.28 8.61
C ARG A 85 -28.16 0.81 8.02
N ASN A 86 -29.48 0.59 8.07
CA ASN A 86 -30.45 1.47 7.44
C ASN A 86 -30.97 2.58 8.37
N ASN A 87 -30.87 2.40 9.70
CA ASN A 87 -31.43 3.34 10.67
C ASN A 87 -30.37 4.20 11.34
N PHE A 88 -29.19 3.63 11.70
CA PHE A 88 -28.18 4.37 12.46
C PHE A 88 -27.06 4.91 11.58
N ILE A 89 -26.65 4.17 10.56
CA ILE A 89 -25.56 4.55 9.67
C ILE A 89 -26.07 5.19 8.38
N GLU A 90 -27.10 4.59 7.74
CA GLU A 90 -27.83 5.07 6.56
C GLU A 90 -26.95 5.42 5.34
N THR A 91 -25.72 4.93 5.31
CA THR A 91 -24.77 5.15 4.23
C THR A 91 -23.81 3.98 4.10
N ASP A 92 -23.43 3.65 2.87
CA ASP A 92 -22.43 2.63 2.58
C ASP A 92 -20.98 3.13 2.81
N LYS A 93 -20.79 4.41 3.08
CA LYS A 93 -19.49 5.06 3.26
C LYS A 93 -18.64 4.41 4.36
N TYR A 94 -19.27 3.86 5.38
CA TYR A 94 -18.59 3.26 6.53
C TYR A 94 -18.62 1.73 6.53
N ASP A 95 -19.15 1.08 5.46
CA ASP A 95 -19.25 -0.39 5.39
C ASP A 95 -17.88 -1.05 5.56
N ASP A 96 -16.86 -0.59 4.84
CA ASP A 96 -15.52 -1.16 4.89
C ASP A 96 -14.89 -1.02 6.28
N GLU A 97 -15.03 0.14 6.91
CA GLU A 97 -14.56 0.40 8.27
C GLU A 97 -15.27 -0.49 9.29
N ILE A 98 -16.60 -0.59 9.21
CA ILE A 98 -17.40 -1.48 10.06
C ILE A 98 -16.97 -2.93 9.87
N PHE A 99 -16.84 -3.39 8.62
CA PHE A 99 -16.46 -4.77 8.31
C PHE A 99 -15.07 -5.11 8.84
N GLN A 100 -14.10 -4.23 8.63
CA GLN A 100 -12.74 -4.42 9.16
C GLN A 100 -12.73 -4.49 10.68
N LYS A 101 -13.41 -3.57 11.36
CA LYS A 101 -13.49 -3.54 12.82
C LYS A 101 -14.22 -4.76 13.35
N VAL A 102 -15.39 -5.09 12.81
CA VAL A 102 -16.16 -6.26 13.25
C VAL A 102 -15.39 -7.55 13.02
N TYR A 103 -14.71 -7.70 11.88
CA TYR A 103 -13.91 -8.90 11.62
C TYR A 103 -12.73 -9.06 12.61
N SER A 104 -12.14 -7.96 13.08
CA SER A 104 -11.11 -8.03 14.12
C SER A 104 -11.63 -8.55 15.47
N MET A 105 -12.96 -8.49 15.71
CA MET A 105 -13.61 -9.05 16.90
C MET A 105 -13.73 -10.58 16.86
N LYS A 106 -13.24 -11.26 15.82
CA LYS A 106 -13.24 -12.72 15.66
C LYS A 106 -12.58 -13.46 16.84
N VAL A 107 -11.73 -12.76 17.58
CA VAL A 107 -11.08 -13.29 18.81
C VAL A 107 -11.98 -13.25 20.05
N LEU A 108 -13.14 -12.62 19.99
CA LEU A 108 -14.05 -12.51 21.13
C LEU A 108 -14.90 -13.78 21.30
N PRO A 109 -15.24 -14.15 22.55
CA PRO A 109 -16.02 -15.37 22.84
C PRO A 109 -17.41 -15.39 22.20
N ASN A 110 -17.96 -14.23 21.88
CA ASN A 110 -19.29 -14.08 21.29
C ASN A 110 -19.27 -13.89 19.75
N TRP A 111 -18.16 -14.20 19.10
CA TRP A 111 -17.97 -14.03 17.67
C TRP A 111 -19.10 -14.63 16.82
N GLU A 112 -19.52 -15.86 17.10
CA GLU A 112 -20.57 -16.53 16.31
C GLU A 112 -21.88 -15.72 16.27
N LYS A 113 -22.20 -15.02 17.37
CA LYS A 113 -23.39 -14.16 17.44
C LYS A 113 -23.18 -12.88 16.63
N ILE A 114 -21.99 -12.30 16.70
CA ILE A 114 -21.61 -11.11 15.93
C ILE A 114 -21.69 -11.43 14.44
N ASP A 115 -21.05 -12.52 14.01
CA ASP A 115 -21.03 -12.96 12.62
C ASP A 115 -22.43 -13.23 12.07
N ALA A 116 -23.24 -14.01 12.77
CA ALA A 116 -24.64 -14.28 12.40
C ALA A 116 -25.51 -13.01 12.37
N PHE A 117 -25.21 -12.01 13.19
CA PHE A 117 -25.89 -10.72 13.14
C PHE A 117 -25.50 -9.93 11.90
N MET A 118 -24.21 -9.85 11.59
CA MET A 118 -23.68 -9.16 10.43
C MET A 118 -24.18 -9.78 9.11
N GLU A 119 -24.30 -11.10 9.05
CA GLU A 119 -24.90 -11.79 7.90
C GLU A 119 -26.35 -11.37 7.65
N LYS A 120 -27.14 -11.12 8.71
CA LYS A 120 -28.53 -10.64 8.59
C LYS A 120 -28.61 -9.17 8.17
N GLU A 121 -27.75 -8.32 8.69
CA GLU A 121 -27.76 -6.88 8.43
C GLU A 121 -27.17 -6.52 7.06
N TYR A 122 -26.05 -7.17 6.66
CA TYR A 122 -25.29 -6.83 5.46
C TYR A 122 -25.35 -7.90 4.36
N MET A 123 -25.92 -9.08 4.64
CA MET A 123 -26.14 -10.15 3.69
C MET A 123 -24.91 -10.48 2.85
N LEU A 124 -25.03 -10.44 1.52
CA LEU A 124 -23.94 -10.76 0.59
C LEU A 124 -22.71 -9.86 0.75
N LYS A 125 -22.87 -8.61 1.17
CA LYS A 125 -21.72 -7.72 1.38
C LYS A 125 -20.78 -8.25 2.47
N TRP A 126 -21.34 -8.71 3.60
CA TRP A 126 -20.54 -9.28 4.70
C TRP A 126 -19.95 -10.63 4.34
N ILE A 127 -20.71 -11.49 3.67
CA ILE A 127 -20.23 -12.81 3.20
C ILE A 127 -19.06 -12.61 2.23
N SER A 128 -19.22 -11.76 1.22
CA SER A 128 -18.16 -11.47 0.24
C SER A 128 -16.91 -10.86 0.89
N TYR A 129 -17.09 -10.00 1.89
CA TYR A 129 -15.98 -9.45 2.66
C TYR A 129 -15.21 -10.55 3.42
N LYS A 130 -15.91 -11.46 4.10
CA LYS A 130 -15.29 -12.60 4.80
C LYS A 130 -14.53 -13.51 3.83
N GLU A 131 -15.19 -13.89 2.72
CA GLU A 131 -14.55 -14.71 1.69
C GLU A 131 -13.30 -14.05 1.12
N TYR A 132 -13.36 -12.74 0.85
CA TYR A 132 -12.19 -11.97 0.40
C TYR A 132 -11.05 -12.00 1.43
N ILE A 133 -11.34 -11.75 2.71
CA ILE A 133 -10.32 -11.78 3.76
C ILE A 133 -9.79 -13.21 4.00
N GLU A 134 -10.66 -14.23 3.94
CA GLU A 134 -10.25 -15.63 4.10
C GLU A 134 -9.47 -16.16 2.89
N GLN A 135 -9.81 -15.76 1.69
CA GLN A 135 -8.99 -16.03 0.50
C GLN A 135 -7.63 -15.34 0.61
N ARG A 136 -7.62 -14.10 1.11
CA ARG A 136 -6.41 -13.33 1.36
C ARG A 136 -5.58 -13.91 2.50
N SER A 137 -6.19 -14.38 3.59
CA SER A 137 -5.48 -15.05 4.69
C SER A 137 -5.01 -16.44 4.29
N LYS A 138 -5.78 -17.21 3.53
CA LYS A 138 -5.33 -18.47 2.92
C LYS A 138 -4.20 -18.22 1.92
N SER A 139 -4.27 -17.13 1.17
CA SER A 139 -3.15 -16.66 0.36
C SER A 139 -1.94 -16.27 1.24
N GLN A 140 -2.15 -15.58 2.35
CA GLN A 140 -1.09 -15.18 3.28
C GLN A 140 -0.54 -16.35 4.12
N ASP A 141 -1.34 -17.33 4.52
CA ASP A 141 -0.87 -18.52 5.24
C ASP A 141 -0.14 -19.52 4.32
N VAL A 142 -0.48 -19.55 3.05
CA VAL A 142 0.32 -20.19 1.98
C VAL A 142 1.57 -19.35 1.69
N PHE A 143 1.49 -18.02 1.80
CA PHE A 143 2.57 -17.06 1.54
C PHE A 143 3.57 -16.90 2.72
N SER A 144 3.27 -17.35 3.95
CA SER A 144 4.11 -17.03 5.11
C SER A 144 5.25 -17.99 5.44
N LYS A 145 5.41 -19.14 4.75
CA LYS A 145 6.56 -20.04 4.93
C LYS A 145 7.10 -20.80 3.70
N GLU A 146 6.34 -20.87 2.59
CA GLU A 146 6.81 -21.55 1.36
C GLU A 146 7.09 -20.59 0.19
N ASP A 147 6.62 -19.35 0.24
CA ASP A 147 6.59 -18.48 -0.93
C ASP A 147 7.80 -17.53 -1.08
N THR A 148 8.64 -17.40 -0.08
CA THR A 148 9.96 -16.77 -0.27
C THR A 148 10.91 -17.64 -1.08
N SER A 149 10.65 -18.93 -1.19
CA SER A 149 11.47 -19.83 -2.00
C SER A 149 11.37 -19.52 -3.49
N TRP A 150 10.19 -19.19 -4.01
CA TRP A 150 10.02 -18.82 -5.42
C TRP A 150 10.67 -17.47 -5.73
N GLN A 151 10.60 -16.49 -4.80
CA GLN A 151 11.25 -15.19 -4.95
C GLN A 151 12.77 -15.34 -5.03
N ILE A 152 13.34 -16.20 -4.17
CA ILE A 152 14.77 -16.52 -4.18
C ILE A 152 15.16 -17.17 -5.50
N GLU A 153 14.39 -18.14 -5.99
CA GLU A 153 14.62 -18.79 -7.28
C GLU A 153 14.46 -17.79 -8.44
N HIS A 154 13.43 -16.95 -8.38
CA HIS A 154 13.16 -15.92 -9.38
C HIS A 154 14.29 -14.90 -9.46
N GLU A 155 14.75 -14.37 -8.31
CA GLU A 155 15.87 -13.44 -8.25
C GLU A 155 17.16 -14.05 -8.77
N LYS A 156 17.39 -15.34 -8.49
CA LYS A 156 18.52 -16.07 -9.05
C LYS A 156 18.45 -16.11 -10.58
N VAL A 157 17.29 -16.44 -11.15
CA VAL A 157 17.11 -16.47 -12.60
C VAL A 157 17.27 -15.08 -13.22
N ILE A 158 16.77 -14.02 -12.57
CA ILE A 158 16.98 -12.62 -12.95
C ILE A 158 18.50 -12.32 -13.01
N CYS A 159 19.20 -12.57 -11.93
CA CYS A 159 20.64 -12.29 -11.83
C CYS A 159 21.46 -13.10 -12.84
N ASP A 160 21.14 -14.37 -13.02
CA ASP A 160 21.82 -15.27 -13.96
C ASP A 160 21.59 -14.81 -15.42
N PHE A 161 20.35 -14.45 -15.78
CA PHE A 161 20.05 -13.92 -17.11
C PHE A 161 20.76 -12.59 -17.37
N LEU A 162 20.74 -11.66 -16.42
CA LEU A 162 21.39 -10.35 -16.57
C LEU A 162 22.92 -10.49 -16.73
N LYS A 163 23.56 -11.34 -15.92
CA LYS A 163 24.99 -11.62 -16.03
C LYS A 163 25.32 -12.29 -17.36
N TYR A 164 24.50 -13.27 -17.79
CA TYR A 164 24.63 -13.90 -19.09
C TYR A 164 24.54 -12.87 -20.22
N LEU A 165 23.49 -12.03 -20.23
CA LEU A 165 23.29 -11.02 -21.26
C LEU A 165 24.49 -10.05 -21.35
N ASN A 166 24.93 -9.54 -20.20
CA ASN A 166 26.02 -8.57 -20.12
C ASN A 166 27.42 -9.19 -20.35
N SER A 167 27.54 -10.52 -20.31
CA SER A 167 28.80 -11.21 -20.75
C SER A 167 28.99 -11.21 -22.24
N PHE A 168 27.92 -11.02 -23.02
CA PHE A 168 27.93 -11.03 -24.48
C PHE A 168 27.69 -9.66 -25.12
N SER A 169 27.05 -8.73 -24.39
CA SER A 169 26.67 -7.43 -24.96
C SER A 169 26.49 -6.37 -23.91
N ASP A 170 27.08 -5.19 -24.11
CA ASP A 170 26.88 -3.98 -23.34
C ASP A 170 25.79 -3.06 -23.96
N GLU A 171 24.99 -3.56 -24.89
CA GLU A 171 23.97 -2.77 -25.60
C GLU A 171 22.65 -2.67 -24.82
N TYR A 172 22.48 -3.46 -23.76
CA TYR A 172 21.27 -3.52 -22.95
C TYR A 172 21.50 -2.90 -21.59
N VAL A 173 20.70 -1.92 -21.24
CA VAL A 173 20.82 -1.17 -19.97
C VAL A 173 19.62 -1.49 -19.07
N LEU A 174 19.91 -2.01 -17.90
CA LEU A 174 18.89 -2.35 -16.91
C LEU A 174 18.26 -1.09 -16.30
N LYS A 175 16.94 -1.10 -16.16
CA LYS A 175 16.15 -0.05 -15.54
C LYS A 175 15.05 -0.62 -14.64
N GLY A 176 14.21 0.25 -14.07
CA GLY A 176 13.05 -0.17 -13.28
C GLY A 176 13.38 -0.61 -11.86
N GLY A 177 12.43 -1.28 -11.22
CA GLY A 177 12.60 -1.79 -9.85
C GLY A 177 13.70 -2.83 -9.73
N THR A 178 13.87 -3.68 -10.73
CA THR A 178 14.91 -4.71 -10.75
C THR A 178 16.32 -4.10 -10.83
N ALA A 179 16.49 -2.96 -11.51
CA ALA A 179 17.76 -2.24 -11.46
C ALA A 179 18.10 -1.78 -10.03
N LEU A 180 17.09 -1.26 -9.31
CA LEU A 180 17.27 -0.86 -7.91
C LEU A 180 17.54 -2.06 -7.01
N LEU A 181 16.83 -3.19 -7.20
CA LEU A 181 17.01 -4.41 -6.42
C LEU A 181 18.41 -5.01 -6.62
N THR A 182 18.81 -5.27 -7.87
CA THR A 182 20.03 -6.03 -8.17
C THR A 182 21.32 -5.21 -8.08
N CYS A 183 21.23 -3.88 -8.27
CA CYS A 183 22.39 -3.01 -8.36
C CYS A 183 22.47 -1.96 -7.25
N TYR A 184 21.36 -1.64 -6.59
CA TYR A 184 21.31 -0.56 -5.60
C TYR A 184 20.68 -0.98 -4.26
N ASN A 185 20.57 -2.29 -4.00
CA ASN A 185 20.12 -2.87 -2.72
C ASN A 185 18.71 -2.41 -2.30
N LEU A 186 17.79 -2.26 -3.26
CA LEU A 186 16.38 -2.01 -2.94
C LEU A 186 15.85 -3.16 -2.08
N ASP A 187 15.15 -2.83 -1.02
CA ASP A 187 14.68 -3.77 0.01
C ASP A 187 13.24 -4.26 -0.21
N ARG A 188 12.74 -4.13 -1.42
CA ARG A 188 11.51 -4.78 -1.88
C ARG A 188 11.77 -5.64 -3.10
N PHE A 189 11.01 -6.70 -3.27
CA PHE A 189 11.10 -7.59 -4.41
C PHE A 189 10.65 -6.89 -5.72
N SER A 190 11.31 -7.27 -6.84
CA SER A 190 10.94 -6.83 -8.19
C SER A 190 10.99 -8.02 -9.15
N GLU A 191 9.88 -8.24 -9.86
CA GLU A 191 9.61 -9.47 -10.60
C GLU A 191 10.08 -9.44 -12.06
N ASP A 192 10.16 -8.27 -12.67
CA ASP A 192 10.36 -8.10 -14.11
C ASP A 192 11.75 -7.58 -14.44
N ILE A 193 12.29 -7.97 -15.57
CA ILE A 193 13.49 -7.36 -16.16
C ILE A 193 13.05 -6.32 -17.19
N ASP A 194 13.30 -5.05 -16.91
CA ASP A 194 13.09 -3.94 -17.83
C ASP A 194 14.44 -3.44 -18.37
N LEU A 195 14.58 -3.43 -19.69
CA LEU A 195 15.79 -3.03 -20.39
C LEU A 195 15.50 -1.92 -21.40
N ASP A 196 16.46 -1.01 -21.58
CA ASP A 196 16.56 -0.17 -22.79
C ASP A 196 17.69 -0.67 -23.67
N SER A 197 17.51 -0.57 -24.99
CA SER A 197 18.56 -0.90 -25.95
C SER A 197 18.40 -0.11 -27.25
N ASN A 198 19.51 0.20 -27.90
CA ASN A 198 19.52 0.72 -29.28
C ASN A 198 19.54 -0.41 -30.33
N ASN A 199 19.70 -1.68 -29.92
CA ASN A 199 19.80 -2.83 -30.82
C ASN A 199 18.57 -3.73 -30.72
N LYS A 200 17.79 -3.78 -31.81
CA LYS A 200 16.55 -4.56 -31.89
C LYS A 200 16.72 -6.04 -32.21
N ASP A 201 17.82 -6.41 -32.82
CA ASP A 201 17.88 -7.69 -33.55
C ASP A 201 18.40 -8.84 -32.69
N LYS A 202 19.26 -8.59 -31.71
CA LYS A 202 20.00 -9.64 -31.00
C LYS A 202 19.25 -10.23 -29.79
N ILE A 203 18.33 -9.50 -29.16
CA ILE A 203 17.73 -9.93 -27.86
C ILE A 203 17.05 -11.30 -27.96
N LYS A 204 16.32 -11.56 -29.05
CA LYS A 204 15.62 -12.84 -29.24
C LYS A 204 16.63 -14.00 -29.23
N LYS A 205 17.80 -13.84 -29.91
CA LYS A 205 18.84 -14.85 -29.93
C LYS A 205 19.43 -15.07 -28.52
N PHE A 206 19.60 -14.02 -27.71
CA PHE A 206 20.10 -14.17 -26.36
C PHE A 206 19.10 -14.93 -25.48
N VAL A 207 17.80 -14.59 -25.54
CA VAL A 207 16.77 -15.31 -24.82
C VAL A 207 16.70 -16.77 -25.24
N ASP A 208 16.69 -17.05 -26.54
CA ASP A 208 16.66 -18.41 -27.09
C ASP A 208 17.85 -19.25 -26.62
N THR A 209 19.06 -18.72 -26.72
CA THR A 209 20.29 -19.43 -26.32
C THR A 209 20.31 -19.66 -24.79
N TYR A 210 19.88 -18.67 -23.98
CA TYR A 210 19.81 -18.80 -22.54
C TYR A 210 18.81 -19.87 -22.12
N CYS A 211 17.60 -19.86 -22.71
CA CYS A 211 16.56 -20.83 -22.41
C CYS A 211 16.97 -22.24 -22.83
N SER A 212 17.56 -22.39 -24.01
CA SER A 212 18.05 -23.70 -24.52
C SER A 212 19.12 -24.29 -23.61
N LYS A 213 20.06 -23.46 -23.11
CA LYS A 213 21.12 -23.87 -22.19
C LYS A 213 20.59 -24.35 -20.85
N ASN A 214 19.57 -23.68 -20.33
CA ASN A 214 19.00 -23.95 -19.00
C ASN A 214 17.76 -24.88 -19.04
N LYS A 215 17.37 -25.36 -20.23
CA LYS A 215 16.16 -26.18 -20.47
C LYS A 215 14.89 -25.46 -20.03
N TYR A 216 14.85 -24.15 -20.22
CA TYR A 216 13.68 -23.32 -19.96
C TYR A 216 12.83 -23.18 -21.22
N ILE A 217 11.54 -22.90 -21.04
CA ILE A 217 10.61 -22.61 -22.14
C ILE A 217 10.34 -21.12 -22.14
N TYR A 218 10.28 -20.49 -23.32
CA TYR A 218 9.91 -19.08 -23.39
C TYR A 218 8.84 -18.83 -24.45
N GLY A 219 8.06 -17.75 -24.22
CA GLY A 219 7.08 -17.23 -25.16
C GLY A 219 7.37 -15.77 -25.50
N ILE A 220 6.99 -15.35 -26.71
CA ILE A 220 7.07 -13.95 -27.15
C ILE A 220 5.67 -13.34 -27.03
N ALA A 221 5.50 -12.40 -26.09
CA ALA A 221 4.22 -11.69 -25.87
C ALA A 221 4.12 -10.42 -26.70
N LYS A 222 5.25 -9.82 -27.09
CA LYS A 222 5.28 -8.61 -27.92
C LYS A 222 6.55 -8.59 -28.76
N ASP A 223 6.39 -8.29 -30.05
CA ASP A 223 7.50 -8.10 -30.99
C ASP A 223 7.16 -6.95 -31.94
N THR A 224 7.54 -5.74 -31.56
CA THR A 224 7.30 -4.51 -32.32
C THR A 224 8.60 -3.75 -32.49
N ASP A 225 8.60 -2.73 -33.34
CA ASP A 225 9.76 -1.87 -33.55
C ASP A 225 10.20 -1.09 -32.30
N THR A 226 9.31 -0.90 -31.34
CA THR A 226 9.59 -0.10 -30.15
C THR A 226 9.73 -0.94 -28.89
N THR A 227 9.27 -2.20 -28.89
CA THR A 227 9.25 -3.02 -27.67
C THR A 227 9.25 -4.50 -28.02
N LYS A 228 10.11 -5.27 -27.35
CA LYS A 228 10.01 -6.75 -27.33
C LYS A 228 9.76 -7.22 -25.91
N ARG A 229 8.87 -8.20 -25.75
CA ARG A 229 8.53 -8.78 -24.45
C ARG A 229 8.53 -10.29 -24.52
N PHE A 230 9.22 -10.91 -23.58
CA PHE A 230 9.35 -12.36 -23.44
C PHE A 230 8.87 -12.78 -22.06
N PHE A 231 8.35 -14.00 -21.98
CA PHE A 231 8.09 -14.67 -20.71
C PHE A 231 8.90 -15.96 -20.68
N ILE A 232 9.75 -16.13 -19.67
CA ILE A 232 10.57 -17.33 -19.46
C ILE A 232 9.93 -18.15 -18.34
N HIS A 233 9.58 -19.39 -18.65
CA HIS A 233 9.11 -20.39 -17.69
C HIS A 233 10.28 -21.27 -17.26
N TYR A 234 10.54 -21.29 -15.96
CA TYR A 234 11.64 -22.02 -15.35
C TYR A 234 11.14 -22.78 -14.11
N GLY A 235 11.77 -23.94 -13.82
CA GLY A 235 11.37 -24.76 -12.68
C GLY A 235 9.88 -25.10 -12.66
N ASN A 236 9.32 -25.25 -11.46
CA ASN A 236 7.89 -25.45 -11.21
C ASN A 236 7.20 -24.16 -10.74
N VAL A 237 7.77 -23.00 -11.02
CA VAL A 237 7.28 -21.70 -10.54
C VAL A 237 6.10 -21.26 -11.40
N MET A 238 4.99 -20.88 -10.75
CA MET A 238 3.77 -20.41 -11.44
C MET A 238 3.95 -19.03 -12.07
N HIS A 239 4.97 -18.27 -11.67
CA HIS A 239 5.23 -16.91 -12.13
C HIS A 239 6.38 -16.89 -13.15
N PRO A 240 6.10 -16.74 -14.47
CA PRO A 240 7.15 -16.64 -15.47
C PRO A 240 7.93 -15.33 -15.32
N LEU A 241 9.24 -15.37 -15.55
CA LEU A 241 10.06 -14.16 -15.63
C LEU A 241 9.69 -13.36 -16.88
N LYS A 242 9.20 -12.15 -16.70
CA LYS A 242 8.95 -11.19 -17.78
C LYS A 242 10.24 -10.42 -18.09
N ILE A 243 10.62 -10.39 -19.37
CA ILE A 243 11.70 -9.55 -19.89
C ILE A 243 11.11 -8.60 -20.90
N GLU A 244 11.20 -7.30 -20.64
CA GLU A 244 10.79 -6.26 -21.58
C GLU A 244 11.99 -5.45 -22.04
N VAL A 245 12.14 -5.28 -23.34
CA VAL A 245 13.17 -4.44 -23.94
C VAL A 245 12.51 -3.31 -24.71
N SER A 246 12.80 -2.08 -24.32
CA SER A 246 12.33 -0.87 -25.00
C SER A 246 13.42 -0.29 -25.90
N PHE A 247 13.03 0.13 -27.09
CA PHE A 247 13.90 0.75 -28.11
C PHE A 247 13.52 2.22 -28.34
N ARG A 248 12.83 2.85 -27.38
CA ARG A 248 12.31 4.21 -27.51
C ARG A 248 13.28 5.27 -27.03
N SER A 249 14.14 4.91 -26.07
CA SER A 249 15.00 5.88 -25.42
C SER A 249 16.37 5.90 -26.06
N ILE A 250 16.93 7.10 -26.25
CA ILE A 250 18.34 7.26 -26.59
C ILE A 250 19.17 6.98 -25.32
N ILE A 251 20.07 6.02 -25.40
CA ILE A 251 20.95 5.63 -24.31
C ILE A 251 22.24 6.46 -24.41
N LEU A 252 22.50 7.28 -23.41
CA LEU A 252 23.76 8.00 -23.24
C LEU A 252 24.68 7.20 -22.32
N ASN A 253 25.93 7.04 -22.69
CA ASN A 253 26.91 6.33 -21.83
C ASN A 253 27.12 7.05 -20.49
N SER A 254 26.97 8.38 -20.45
CA SER A 254 27.01 9.18 -19.22
C SER A 254 25.91 8.82 -18.21
N ASP A 255 24.78 8.32 -18.69
CA ASP A 255 23.64 7.91 -17.86
C ASP A 255 23.80 6.50 -17.29
N CYS A 256 24.82 5.76 -17.71
CA CYS A 256 25.01 4.35 -17.41
C CYS A 256 26.23 4.11 -16.54
N THR A 257 26.16 3.01 -15.76
CA THR A 257 27.27 2.49 -14.99
C THR A 257 27.29 0.96 -15.10
N LYS A 258 28.34 0.31 -14.58
CA LYS A 258 28.40 -1.15 -14.49
C LYS A 258 28.56 -1.56 -13.04
N ILE A 259 27.57 -2.27 -12.50
CA ILE A 259 27.53 -2.74 -11.11
C ILE A 259 27.40 -4.26 -11.12
N ASN A 260 28.28 -4.97 -10.43
CA ASN A 260 28.33 -6.44 -10.37
C ASN A 260 28.30 -7.12 -11.74
N GLY A 261 28.92 -6.48 -12.77
CA GLY A 261 28.95 -6.98 -14.14
C GLY A 261 27.70 -6.67 -14.97
N ILE A 262 26.70 -6.01 -14.41
CA ILE A 262 25.45 -5.62 -15.07
C ILE A 262 25.52 -4.15 -15.49
N LYS A 263 25.23 -3.86 -16.76
CA LYS A 263 25.08 -2.49 -17.25
C LYS A 263 23.72 -1.95 -16.83
N VAL A 264 23.71 -0.88 -16.06
CA VAL A 264 22.53 -0.32 -15.41
C VAL A 264 22.55 1.20 -15.55
N TYR A 265 21.39 1.85 -15.53
CA TYR A 265 21.34 3.29 -15.40
C TYR A 265 21.89 3.76 -14.06
N SER A 266 22.55 4.93 -14.07
CA SER A 266 22.98 5.61 -12.84
C SER A 266 21.79 5.92 -11.93
N ILE A 267 22.05 6.07 -10.63
CA ILE A 267 20.99 6.35 -9.65
C ILE A 267 20.24 7.65 -9.99
N ASN A 268 20.93 8.65 -10.53
CA ASN A 268 20.32 9.89 -11.01
C ASN A 268 19.35 9.66 -12.16
N LYS A 269 19.72 8.83 -13.13
CA LYS A 269 18.85 8.47 -14.24
C LYS A 269 17.65 7.64 -13.78
N LEU A 270 17.86 6.68 -12.88
CA LEU A 270 16.77 5.89 -12.29
C LEU A 270 15.79 6.76 -11.52
N MET A 271 16.28 7.73 -10.74
CA MET A 271 15.41 8.69 -10.04
C MET A 271 14.54 9.47 -11.02
N ASN A 272 15.13 10.02 -12.08
CA ASN A 272 14.35 10.74 -13.10
C ASN A 272 13.29 9.86 -13.76
N LEU A 273 13.60 8.60 -14.07
CA LEU A 273 12.63 7.67 -14.64
C LEU A 273 11.50 7.36 -13.67
N LYS A 274 11.79 7.25 -12.36
CA LYS A 274 10.79 7.03 -11.30
C LYS A 274 9.94 8.27 -11.06
N LEU A 275 10.51 9.46 -11.07
CA LEU A 275 9.75 10.73 -10.98
C LEU A 275 8.78 10.89 -12.15
N ASN A 276 9.23 10.61 -13.38
CA ASN A 276 8.35 10.65 -14.55
C ASN A 276 7.20 9.62 -14.45
N ALA A 277 7.47 8.42 -13.94
CA ALA A 277 6.44 7.42 -13.70
C ALA A 277 5.47 7.86 -12.61
N TYR A 278 5.96 8.35 -11.48
CA TYR A 278 5.17 8.85 -10.37
C TYR A 278 4.25 10.00 -10.77
N ASN A 279 4.73 10.94 -11.61
CA ASN A 279 3.95 12.07 -12.08
C ASN A 279 2.84 11.67 -13.07
N THR A 280 2.97 10.52 -13.74
CA THR A 280 2.04 10.09 -14.80
C THR A 280 1.10 8.97 -14.39
N ARG A 281 1.36 8.28 -13.28
CA ARG A 281 0.54 7.18 -12.78
C ARG A 281 0.57 7.10 -11.26
N ASP A 282 -0.45 6.46 -10.67
CA ASP A 282 -0.64 6.36 -9.22
C ASP A 282 -0.26 4.94 -8.76
N THR A 283 1.05 4.68 -8.64
CA THR A 283 1.58 3.38 -8.27
C THR A 283 2.41 3.48 -6.99
N ILE A 284 2.04 2.76 -5.94
CA ILE A 284 2.77 2.76 -4.66
C ILE A 284 4.23 2.33 -4.82
N ARG A 285 4.54 1.43 -5.78
CA ARG A 285 5.91 1.00 -6.07
C ARG A 285 6.80 2.15 -6.54
N ASP A 286 6.26 3.08 -7.35
CA ASP A 286 7.07 4.22 -7.82
C ASP A 286 7.36 5.18 -6.67
N LEU A 287 6.39 5.43 -5.79
CA LEU A 287 6.57 6.23 -4.59
C LEU A 287 7.59 5.58 -3.63
N TYR A 288 7.50 4.26 -3.41
CA TYR A 288 8.46 3.51 -2.60
C TYR A 288 9.88 3.64 -3.15
N ASP A 289 10.04 3.45 -4.46
CA ASP A 289 11.35 3.53 -5.13
C ASP A 289 11.97 4.93 -5.03
N ILE A 290 11.16 5.99 -5.22
CA ILE A 290 11.59 7.38 -5.05
C ILE A 290 12.05 7.64 -3.62
N THR A 291 11.26 7.22 -2.64
CA THR A 291 11.55 7.40 -1.22
C THR A 291 12.82 6.64 -0.82
N PHE A 292 12.96 5.39 -1.29
CA PHE A 292 14.16 4.60 -1.10
C PHE A 292 15.41 5.27 -1.67
N ILE A 293 15.36 5.73 -2.93
CA ILE A 293 16.50 6.43 -3.55
C ILE A 293 16.85 7.69 -2.77
N ALA A 294 15.85 8.49 -2.40
CA ALA A 294 16.06 9.72 -1.64
C ALA A 294 16.63 9.46 -0.25
N LYS A 295 16.25 8.38 0.41
CA LYS A 295 16.78 8.01 1.73
C LYS A 295 18.24 7.55 1.65
N HIS A 296 18.56 6.65 0.73
CA HIS A 296 19.85 5.95 0.70
C HIS A 296 20.91 6.58 -0.21
N TYR A 297 20.50 7.41 -1.18
CA TYR A 297 21.38 7.97 -2.21
C TYR A 297 21.30 9.49 -2.33
N TRP A 298 20.78 10.18 -1.30
CA TRP A 298 20.59 11.64 -1.31
C TRP A 298 21.82 12.42 -1.78
N ASP A 299 22.99 12.11 -1.23
CA ASP A 299 24.23 12.82 -1.52
C ASP A 299 24.76 12.57 -2.95
N SER A 300 24.29 11.50 -3.59
CA SER A 300 24.59 11.16 -4.98
C SER A 300 23.65 11.84 -5.99
N LEU A 301 22.53 12.40 -5.52
CA LEU A 301 21.58 13.09 -6.37
C LEU A 301 22.05 14.51 -6.70
N THR A 302 21.93 14.88 -7.98
CA THR A 302 22.23 16.24 -8.42
C THR A 302 21.22 17.25 -7.87
N PRO A 303 21.60 18.55 -7.72
CA PRO A 303 20.67 19.60 -7.29
C PRO A 303 19.42 19.67 -8.15
N GLU A 304 19.54 19.51 -9.47
CA GLU A 304 18.41 19.48 -10.40
C GLU A 304 17.41 18.35 -10.07
N ILE A 305 17.90 17.14 -9.79
CA ILE A 305 17.04 16.02 -9.44
C ILE A 305 16.36 16.24 -8.09
N LYS A 306 17.05 16.83 -7.12
CA LYS A 306 16.46 17.19 -5.83
C LYS A 306 15.35 18.24 -6.00
N SER A 307 15.53 19.21 -6.89
CA SER A 307 14.49 20.19 -7.24
C SER A 307 13.28 19.51 -7.89
N ASN A 308 13.49 18.67 -8.91
CA ASN A 308 12.42 17.93 -9.58
C ASN A 308 11.66 17.00 -8.62
N LEU A 309 12.35 16.38 -7.66
CA LEU A 309 11.74 15.58 -6.62
C LEU A 309 10.85 16.43 -5.71
N ASN A 310 11.34 17.57 -5.26
CA ASN A 310 10.58 18.51 -4.44
C ASN A 310 9.32 18.99 -5.16
N GLU A 311 9.45 19.41 -6.43
CA GLU A 311 8.33 19.84 -7.27
C GLU A 311 7.28 18.72 -7.46
N SER A 312 7.73 17.48 -7.72
CA SER A 312 6.84 16.32 -7.89
C SER A 312 6.06 16.00 -6.63
N LEU A 313 6.71 16.06 -5.45
CA LEU A 313 6.06 15.80 -4.17
C LEU A 313 5.06 16.92 -3.81
N HIS A 314 5.38 18.18 -4.10
CA HIS A 314 4.47 19.29 -3.90
C HIS A 314 3.27 19.25 -4.84
N TYR A 315 3.48 18.87 -6.10
CA TYR A 315 2.42 18.76 -7.09
C TYR A 315 1.38 17.69 -6.71
N LYS A 316 1.84 16.55 -6.23
CA LYS A 316 0.96 15.44 -5.80
C LYS A 316 0.35 15.69 -4.41
N GLY A 317 1.12 16.27 -3.48
CA GLY A 317 0.68 16.61 -2.13
C GLY A 317 0.52 15.40 -1.19
N LEU A 318 0.25 15.70 0.09
CA LEU A 318 0.05 14.68 1.13
C LEU A 318 -1.26 13.89 0.93
N GLU A 319 -2.30 14.53 0.41
CA GLU A 319 -3.59 13.85 0.14
C GLU A 319 -3.42 12.73 -0.89
N HIS A 320 -2.54 12.92 -1.87
CA HIS A 320 -2.23 11.88 -2.85
C HIS A 320 -1.43 10.72 -2.25
N PHE A 321 -0.53 11.02 -1.32
CA PHE A 321 0.18 9.99 -0.55
C PHE A 321 -0.81 9.10 0.23
N ASP A 322 -1.72 9.70 0.98
CA ASP A 322 -2.76 8.99 1.73
C ASP A 322 -3.65 8.17 0.80
N TYR A 323 -4.04 8.74 -0.34
CA TYR A 323 -4.82 8.04 -1.36
C TYR A 323 -4.11 6.78 -1.88
N ILE A 324 -2.83 6.88 -2.26
CA ILE A 324 -2.03 5.74 -2.74
C ILE A 324 -1.89 4.67 -1.65
N LEU A 325 -1.61 5.05 -0.41
CA LEU A 325 -1.51 4.11 0.71
C LEU A 325 -2.84 3.37 0.94
N TYR A 326 -3.95 4.09 0.88
CA TYR A 326 -5.27 3.52 1.13
C TYR A 326 -5.71 2.59 -0.01
N THR A 327 -5.52 2.99 -1.26
CA THR A 327 -6.03 2.27 -2.43
C THR A 327 -5.15 1.12 -2.90
N SER A 328 -3.85 1.13 -2.55
CA SER A 328 -2.93 0.08 -2.97
C SER A 328 -3.09 -1.19 -2.16
N ASN A 329 -3.17 -2.33 -2.87
CA ASN A 329 -3.14 -3.69 -2.30
C ASN A 329 -1.85 -4.45 -2.64
N ASP A 330 -0.73 -3.74 -2.83
CA ASP A 330 0.55 -4.35 -3.16
C ASP A 330 1.22 -4.94 -1.91
N ASN A 331 1.22 -6.27 -1.81
CA ASN A 331 1.78 -7.00 -0.66
C ASN A 331 3.33 -6.99 -0.62
N LEU A 332 3.99 -6.52 -1.69
CA LEU A 332 5.45 -6.38 -1.75
C LEU A 332 5.93 -5.07 -1.12
N ILE A 333 5.02 -4.21 -0.67
CA ILE A 333 5.32 -2.92 -0.08
C ILE A 333 4.98 -2.91 1.40
N ASP A 334 6.01 -2.67 2.21
CA ASP A 334 5.84 -2.31 3.62
C ASP A 334 5.34 -0.86 3.71
N LYS A 335 4.03 -0.70 3.94
CA LYS A 335 3.38 0.61 4.01
C LYS A 335 3.79 1.42 5.24
N ASP A 336 4.05 0.76 6.37
CA ASP A 336 4.46 1.43 7.61
C ASP A 336 5.86 2.03 7.43
N LYS A 337 6.78 1.25 6.86
CA LYS A 337 8.11 1.72 6.50
C LYS A 337 8.05 2.86 5.48
N LEU A 338 7.26 2.70 4.40
CA LEU A 338 7.09 3.75 3.40
C LEU A 338 6.61 5.06 4.02
N THR A 339 5.65 4.97 4.96
CA THR A 339 5.11 6.16 5.65
C THR A 339 6.18 6.88 6.44
N VAL A 340 6.98 6.16 7.22
CA VAL A 340 8.09 6.75 8.00
C VAL A 340 9.11 7.40 7.06
N ASP A 341 9.56 6.68 6.04
CA ASP A 341 10.59 7.15 5.11
C ASP A 341 10.12 8.36 4.29
N PHE A 342 8.83 8.39 3.91
CA PHE A 342 8.24 9.51 3.19
C PHE A 342 8.13 10.77 4.06
N LEU A 343 7.72 10.64 5.32
CA LEU A 343 7.65 11.77 6.25
C LEU A 343 9.06 12.33 6.56
N GLU A 344 10.07 11.47 6.67
CA GLU A 344 11.47 11.90 6.79
C GLU A 344 11.91 12.71 5.57
N LEU A 345 11.53 12.28 4.36
CA LEU A 345 11.83 12.98 3.11
C LEU A 345 11.17 14.37 3.06
N ILE A 346 9.88 14.48 3.40
CA ILE A 346 9.16 15.77 3.44
C ILE A 346 9.81 16.71 4.47
N ASN A 347 10.16 16.21 5.64
CA ASN A 347 10.84 17.02 6.67
C ASN A 347 12.20 17.54 6.20
N LYS A 348 12.94 16.77 5.40
CA LYS A 348 14.22 17.18 4.82
C LYS A 348 14.08 18.41 3.92
N PHE A 349 13.01 18.46 3.10
CA PHE A 349 12.73 19.63 2.26
C PHE A 349 12.27 20.84 3.07
N ASN A 350 11.42 20.66 4.08
CA ASN A 350 10.95 21.75 4.93
C ASN A 350 12.08 22.41 5.74
N LEU A 351 13.08 21.64 6.17
CA LEU A 351 14.26 22.18 6.84
C LEU A 351 15.15 22.96 5.87
N ALA A 352 15.37 22.47 4.65
CA ALA A 352 16.15 23.17 3.64
C ALA A 352 15.55 24.53 3.26
N GLN A 353 14.22 24.65 3.16
CA GLN A 353 13.53 25.92 2.92
C GLN A 353 13.69 26.93 4.07
N LYS A 354 13.77 26.46 5.33
CA LYS A 354 14.02 27.35 6.48
C LYS A 354 15.42 27.91 6.47
N ASP A 355 16.40 27.07 6.16
CA ASP A 355 17.82 27.50 6.11
C ASP A 355 18.05 28.53 4.99
N GLU A 356 17.39 28.38 3.81
CA GLU A 356 17.44 29.36 2.72
C GLU A 356 16.83 30.72 3.14
N LEU A 357 15.67 30.68 3.83
CA LEU A 357 15.01 31.90 4.32
C LEU A 357 15.75 32.61 5.45
N GLU A 358 16.60 31.90 6.21
CA GLU A 358 17.46 32.49 7.26
C GLU A 358 18.76 33.08 6.69
N LEU A 359 19.23 32.56 5.54
CA LEU A 359 20.42 33.10 4.85
C LEU A 359 20.11 34.35 4.01
N GLU A 360 18.83 34.58 3.63
CA GLU A 360 18.39 35.78 2.92
C GLU A 360 17.99 36.95 3.86
N ARG A 361 18.06 36.77 5.17
CA ARG A 361 17.81 37.80 6.21
C ARG A 361 19.12 38.30 6.81
#